data_887011fb35a6d897ef3dcea43aeda95b
#
_entry.id   887011fb35a6d897ef3dcea43aeda95b
#
_cell.length_a   1.000
_cell.length_b   1.000
_cell.length_c   1.000
_cell.angle_alpha   90.00
_cell.angle_beta   90.00
_cell.angle_gamma   90.00
#
_symmetry.space_group_name_H-M   'P 1'
#
loop_
_entity.id
_entity.type
_entity.pdbx_description
1 polymer ?
#
loop_
_entity_poly.entity_id
_entity_poly.type
_entity_poly.pdbx_seq_one_letter_code
_entity_poly.pdbx_strand_id
1 'polypeptide(L)'
;MAQVVKRAYRYRFHPTSEQAEELARTFGCVRLVYNKTLAERTRAYTSEGRRISYAESSATLTAWKKTDELAFLNEVSSVPLQQALRHLQAAFAHFFARRARYPAFKSREKSRASAEYTRSAFTWRDGRLTLAKMRQPLDIVWSRPLPQGAQPSTVTVSKDAAGPEHERADRRKLARAQRDLARKEKGSANRQKAKLKLARVHARITDRRRDFLHKLTTRLVRENQTVVIEDLTVRNLVKNHGLARAVCDASWRQMRSMLEYKAAWYGRELIVIDRWFPSSKLCSACGALQGEMPLAVRVWQCACGALHDRDVNAAINILAAELAER
;
A
#
# COMPACT_ATOMS: atom_id res chain seq x y z
N MET A 1 1.40 -43.11 -1.33
CA MET A 1 2.08 -41.84 -0.87
C MET A 1 1.04 -40.74 -0.82
N ALA A 2 0.89 -40.07 0.33
CA ALA A 2 -0.07 -38.97 0.47
C ALA A 2 0.37 -37.78 -0.40
N GLN A 3 -0.51 -37.30 -1.27
CA GLN A 3 -0.25 -36.14 -2.14
C GLN A 3 -0.24 -34.87 -1.29
N VAL A 4 0.92 -34.20 -1.19
CA VAL A 4 1.05 -32.93 -0.48
C VAL A 4 0.46 -31.80 -1.35
N VAL A 5 -0.70 -31.29 -0.97
CA VAL A 5 -1.35 -30.16 -1.66
C VAL A 5 -0.93 -28.86 -1.00
N LYS A 6 -0.28 -27.98 -1.78
CA LYS A 6 0.05 -26.61 -1.35
C LYS A 6 -1.10 -25.68 -1.67
N ARG A 7 -1.58 -24.95 -0.66
CA ARG A 7 -2.63 -23.93 -0.82
C ARG A 7 -2.09 -22.57 -0.36
N ALA A 8 -2.44 -21.51 -1.08
CA ALA A 8 -2.12 -20.14 -0.69
C ALA A 8 -3.34 -19.47 -0.06
N TYR A 9 -3.13 -18.81 1.06
CA TYR A 9 -4.13 -18.02 1.77
C TYR A 9 -3.65 -16.57 1.85
N ARG A 10 -4.58 -15.61 1.73
CA ARG A 10 -4.28 -14.19 1.84
C ARG A 10 -5.11 -13.60 2.98
N TYR A 11 -4.42 -12.94 3.90
CA TYR A 11 -5.00 -12.24 5.05
C TYR A 11 -4.51 -10.82 5.09
N ARG A 12 -5.25 -9.95 5.77
CA ARG A 12 -4.80 -8.61 6.14
C ARG A 12 -4.25 -8.64 7.55
N PHE A 13 -3.34 -7.72 7.84
CA PHE A 13 -2.89 -7.45 9.19
C PHE A 13 -2.64 -5.96 9.36
N HIS A 14 -2.68 -5.51 10.60
CA HIS A 14 -2.44 -4.13 10.97
C HIS A 14 -1.08 -4.05 11.68
N PRO A 15 -0.03 -3.53 11.01
CA PRO A 15 1.28 -3.41 11.62
C PRO A 15 1.27 -2.30 12.68
N THR A 16 1.96 -2.52 13.81
CA THR A 16 2.34 -1.44 14.71
C THR A 16 3.31 -0.48 14.01
N SER A 17 3.55 0.71 14.57
CA SER A 17 4.50 1.67 14.00
C SER A 17 5.90 1.05 13.83
N GLU A 18 6.40 0.33 14.84
CA GLU A 18 7.67 -0.40 14.81
C GLU A 18 7.71 -1.46 13.69
N GLN A 19 6.65 -2.26 13.57
CA GLN A 19 6.51 -3.26 12.51
C GLN A 19 6.44 -2.62 11.12
N ALA A 20 5.76 -1.49 10.99
CA ALA A 20 5.64 -0.78 9.72
C ALA A 20 6.99 -0.23 9.25
N GLU A 21 7.82 0.29 10.17
CA GLU A 21 9.17 0.76 9.88
C GLU A 21 10.11 -0.38 9.48
N GLU A 22 10.08 -1.49 10.23
CA GLU A 22 10.86 -2.69 9.92
C GLU A 22 10.52 -3.26 8.54
N LEU A 23 9.22 -3.33 8.22
CA LEU A 23 8.75 -3.74 6.89
C LEU A 23 9.18 -2.76 5.80
N ALA A 24 9.13 -1.46 6.06
CA ALA A 24 9.56 -0.44 5.10
C ALA A 24 11.05 -0.58 4.78
N ARG A 25 11.91 -0.78 5.80
CA ARG A 25 13.34 -1.09 5.65
C ARG A 25 13.54 -2.37 4.85
N THR A 26 12.86 -3.44 5.23
CA THR A 26 12.96 -4.74 4.52
C THR A 26 12.57 -4.62 3.06
N PHE A 27 11.48 -3.94 2.72
CA PHE A 27 11.06 -3.72 1.33
C PHE A 27 12.07 -2.88 0.54
N GLY A 28 12.69 -1.88 1.19
CA GLY A 28 13.77 -1.08 0.62
C GLY A 28 14.97 -1.93 0.26
N CYS A 29 15.47 -2.73 1.20
CA CYS A 29 16.60 -3.64 1.03
C CYS A 29 16.34 -4.70 -0.04
N VAL A 30 15.16 -5.34 -0.04
CA VAL A 30 14.75 -6.33 -1.06
C VAL A 30 14.79 -5.73 -2.46
N ARG A 31 14.29 -4.50 -2.62
CA ARG A 31 14.32 -3.81 -3.91
C ARG A 31 15.73 -3.44 -4.34
N LEU A 32 16.55 -2.94 -3.41
CA LEU A 32 17.95 -2.59 -3.67
C LEU A 32 18.74 -3.82 -4.14
N VAL A 33 18.68 -4.92 -3.40
CA VAL A 33 19.37 -6.16 -3.74
C VAL A 33 18.94 -6.68 -5.09
N TYR A 34 17.63 -6.72 -5.38
CA TYR A 34 17.12 -7.13 -6.69
C TYR A 34 17.69 -6.26 -7.82
N ASN A 35 17.63 -4.92 -7.67
CA ASN A 35 18.04 -3.98 -8.69
C ASN A 35 19.57 -3.99 -8.91
N LYS A 36 20.34 -4.00 -7.81
CA LYS A 36 21.82 -4.02 -7.88
C LYS A 36 22.30 -5.31 -8.56
N THR A 37 21.73 -6.46 -8.19
CA THR A 37 22.04 -7.75 -8.82
C THR A 37 21.63 -7.77 -10.30
N LEU A 38 20.48 -7.20 -10.66
CA LEU A 38 20.06 -7.09 -12.05
C LEU A 38 21.05 -6.24 -12.86
N ALA A 39 21.48 -5.09 -12.30
CA ALA A 39 22.47 -4.22 -12.94
C ALA A 39 23.79 -4.94 -13.17
N GLU A 40 24.30 -5.67 -12.16
CA GLU A 40 25.56 -6.43 -12.28
C GLU A 40 25.48 -7.54 -13.33
N ARG A 41 24.40 -8.31 -13.31
CA ARG A 41 24.18 -9.37 -14.32
C ARG A 41 24.08 -8.81 -15.74
N THR A 42 23.39 -7.68 -15.89
CA THR A 42 23.26 -7.01 -17.18
C THR A 42 24.63 -6.50 -17.65
N ARG A 43 25.39 -5.84 -16.76
CA ARG A 43 26.73 -5.32 -17.08
C ARG A 43 27.68 -6.46 -17.48
N ALA A 44 27.80 -7.51 -16.66
CA ALA A 44 28.69 -8.64 -16.96
C ALA A 44 28.37 -9.30 -18.32
N TYR A 45 27.08 -9.38 -18.67
CA TYR A 45 26.69 -9.93 -19.96
C TYR A 45 26.98 -8.99 -21.12
N THR A 46 26.73 -7.67 -20.97
CA THR A 46 26.92 -6.71 -22.07
C THR A 46 28.38 -6.36 -22.30
N SER A 47 29.23 -6.30 -21.24
CA SER A 47 30.65 -5.95 -21.36
C SER A 47 31.57 -7.15 -21.52
N GLU A 48 31.23 -8.32 -20.98
CA GLU A 48 32.13 -9.48 -20.90
C GLU A 48 31.54 -10.76 -21.52
N GLY A 49 30.28 -10.72 -21.98
CA GLY A 49 29.57 -11.92 -22.44
C GLY A 49 29.30 -12.95 -21.33
N ARG A 50 29.61 -12.62 -20.07
CA ARG A 50 29.62 -13.54 -18.94
C ARG A 50 28.26 -13.60 -18.24
N ARG A 51 27.81 -14.81 -17.96
CA ARG A 51 26.58 -15.07 -17.18
C ARG A 51 26.93 -15.25 -15.70
N ILE A 52 26.33 -14.44 -14.83
CA ILE A 52 26.47 -14.58 -13.38
C ILE A 52 25.40 -15.56 -12.88
N SER A 53 25.84 -16.59 -12.17
CA SER A 53 24.99 -17.60 -11.56
C SER A 53 24.25 -17.08 -10.30
N TYR A 54 23.32 -17.90 -9.78
CA TYR A 54 22.70 -17.62 -8.48
C TYR A 54 23.74 -17.69 -7.34
N ALA A 55 24.65 -18.65 -7.37
CA ALA A 55 25.68 -18.83 -6.35
C ALA A 55 26.59 -17.59 -6.26
N GLU A 56 27.09 -17.11 -7.41
CA GLU A 56 27.87 -15.87 -7.47
C GLU A 56 27.09 -14.67 -6.94
N SER A 57 25.81 -14.50 -7.34
CA SER A 57 24.97 -13.41 -6.82
C SER A 57 24.76 -13.49 -5.32
N SER A 58 24.68 -14.71 -4.75
CA SER A 58 24.56 -14.93 -3.30
C SER A 58 25.87 -14.61 -2.58
N ALA A 59 27.02 -14.96 -3.14
CA ALA A 59 28.34 -14.59 -2.63
C ALA A 59 28.54 -13.08 -2.65
N THR A 60 28.15 -12.43 -3.75
CA THR A 60 28.17 -10.97 -3.90
C THR A 60 27.31 -10.28 -2.85
N LEU A 61 26.09 -10.76 -2.57
CA LEU A 61 25.26 -10.25 -1.49
C LEU A 61 25.95 -10.35 -0.13
N THR A 62 26.67 -11.44 0.12
CA THR A 62 27.43 -11.62 1.36
C THR A 62 28.60 -10.63 1.45
N ALA A 63 29.28 -10.37 0.35
CA ALA A 63 30.32 -9.37 0.27
C ALA A 63 29.76 -7.94 0.51
N TRP A 64 28.64 -7.58 -0.13
CA TRP A 64 28.01 -6.27 0.09
C TRP A 64 27.69 -5.98 1.56
N LYS A 65 27.22 -6.98 2.31
CA LYS A 65 26.92 -6.85 3.73
C LYS A 65 28.14 -6.54 4.60
N LYS A 66 29.35 -6.73 4.08
CA LYS A 66 30.62 -6.44 4.76
C LYS A 66 31.18 -5.06 4.42
N THR A 67 30.63 -4.39 3.40
CA THR A 67 31.05 -3.02 3.03
C THR A 67 30.31 -1.99 3.88
N ASP A 68 30.98 -0.89 4.26
CA ASP A 68 30.37 0.19 5.06
C ASP A 68 29.15 0.80 4.37
N GLU A 69 29.19 0.93 3.04
CA GLU A 69 28.11 1.50 2.24
C GLU A 69 26.79 0.69 2.36
N LEU A 70 26.88 -0.63 2.48
CA LEU A 70 25.73 -1.56 2.46
C LEU A 70 25.56 -2.36 3.76
N ALA A 71 26.28 -1.99 4.83
CA ALA A 71 26.21 -2.63 6.14
C ALA A 71 24.77 -2.68 6.70
N PHE A 72 23.93 -1.68 6.34
CA PHE A 72 22.53 -1.62 6.74
C PHE A 72 21.70 -2.82 6.24
N LEU A 73 22.18 -3.59 5.24
CA LEU A 73 21.53 -4.85 4.82
C LEU A 73 21.53 -5.91 5.93
N ASN A 74 22.36 -5.76 6.97
CA ASN A 74 22.40 -6.64 8.15
C ASN A 74 21.28 -6.30 9.16
N GLU A 75 20.69 -5.13 9.08
CA GLU A 75 19.58 -4.72 9.96
C GLU A 75 18.32 -5.55 9.69
N VAL A 76 18.12 -5.98 8.45
CA VAL A 76 16.96 -6.77 8.05
C VAL A 76 17.28 -8.26 7.97
N SER A 77 16.23 -9.10 7.97
CA SER A 77 16.41 -10.54 7.78
C SER A 77 17.07 -10.86 6.44
N SER A 78 18.05 -11.76 6.44
CA SER A 78 18.76 -12.19 5.24
C SER A 78 17.86 -12.98 4.28
N VAL A 79 16.84 -13.65 4.79
CA VAL A 79 15.97 -14.53 3.99
C VAL A 79 15.21 -13.77 2.90
N PRO A 80 14.51 -12.66 3.15
CA PRO A 80 13.90 -11.86 2.10
C PRO A 80 14.89 -11.37 1.03
N LEU A 81 16.14 -11.09 1.42
CA LEU A 81 17.19 -10.67 0.47
C LEU A 81 17.60 -11.83 -0.44
N GLN A 82 17.76 -13.03 0.10
CA GLN A 82 18.03 -14.25 -0.66
C GLN A 82 16.86 -14.61 -1.59
N GLN A 83 15.63 -14.44 -1.11
CA GLN A 83 14.44 -14.64 -1.96
C GLN A 83 14.36 -13.64 -3.12
N ALA A 84 14.84 -12.41 -2.93
CA ALA A 84 14.95 -11.45 -4.05
C ALA A 84 15.87 -11.95 -5.17
N LEU A 85 17.00 -12.58 -4.80
CA LEU A 85 17.91 -13.20 -5.78
C LEU A 85 17.26 -14.41 -6.49
N ARG A 86 16.51 -15.24 -5.75
CA ARG A 86 15.77 -16.37 -6.34
C ARG A 86 14.68 -15.91 -7.30
N HIS A 87 13.96 -14.85 -6.95
CA HIS A 87 12.96 -14.24 -7.83
C HIS A 87 13.59 -13.67 -9.10
N LEU A 88 14.77 -13.04 -9.00
CA LEU A 88 15.50 -12.58 -10.16
C LEU A 88 15.98 -13.75 -11.03
N GLN A 89 16.49 -14.82 -10.41
CA GLN A 89 16.88 -16.04 -11.11
C GLN A 89 15.71 -16.67 -11.89
N ALA A 90 14.55 -16.77 -11.23
CA ALA A 90 13.33 -17.26 -11.89
C ALA A 90 12.88 -16.34 -13.03
N ALA A 91 13.01 -15.01 -12.87
CA ALA A 91 12.68 -14.06 -13.93
C ALA A 91 13.58 -14.23 -15.16
N PHE A 92 14.87 -14.46 -14.98
CA PHE A 92 15.78 -14.79 -16.08
C PHE A 92 15.47 -16.14 -16.72
N ALA A 93 15.15 -17.17 -15.91
CA ALA A 93 14.75 -18.48 -16.44
C ALA A 93 13.50 -18.38 -17.33
N HIS A 94 12.50 -17.59 -16.92
CA HIS A 94 11.31 -17.33 -17.72
C HIS A 94 11.62 -16.54 -19.01
N PHE A 95 12.54 -15.58 -18.94
CA PHE A 95 12.99 -14.82 -20.11
C PHE A 95 13.67 -15.73 -21.14
N PHE A 96 14.64 -16.56 -20.74
CA PHE A 96 15.31 -17.48 -21.63
C PHE A 96 14.40 -18.57 -22.18
N ALA A 97 13.38 -18.98 -21.40
CA ALA A 97 12.33 -19.89 -21.86
C ALA A 97 11.26 -19.18 -22.75
N ARG A 98 11.46 -17.91 -23.12
CA ARG A 98 10.53 -17.08 -23.92
C ARG A 98 9.13 -16.94 -23.33
N ARG A 99 8.97 -17.17 -22.00
CA ARG A 99 7.71 -17.04 -21.26
C ARG A 99 7.48 -15.64 -20.71
N ALA A 100 8.52 -14.83 -20.60
CA ALA A 100 8.45 -13.46 -20.08
C ALA A 100 9.40 -12.53 -20.81
N ARG A 101 9.21 -11.22 -20.63
CA ARG A 101 10.16 -10.20 -21.11
C ARG A 101 11.39 -10.16 -20.20
N TYR A 102 12.44 -9.48 -20.68
CA TYR A 102 13.65 -9.23 -19.88
C TYR A 102 13.30 -8.64 -18.51
N PRO A 103 13.95 -9.08 -17.41
CA PRO A 103 13.70 -8.56 -16.07
C PRO A 103 13.86 -7.03 -16.03
N ALA A 104 12.90 -6.34 -15.39
CA ALA A 104 12.91 -4.90 -15.29
C ALA A 104 13.26 -4.44 -13.86
N PHE A 105 13.90 -3.27 -13.74
CA PHE A 105 14.18 -2.65 -12.47
C PHE A 105 12.89 -2.36 -11.69
N LYS A 106 12.91 -2.64 -10.39
CA LYS A 106 11.79 -2.34 -9.48
C LYS A 106 11.87 -0.89 -9.02
N SER A 107 10.82 -0.12 -9.25
CA SER A 107 10.71 1.25 -8.74
C SER A 107 9.94 1.32 -7.43
N ARG A 108 10.21 2.35 -6.62
CA ARG A 108 9.48 2.59 -5.35
C ARG A 108 7.99 2.83 -5.59
N GLU A 109 7.65 3.50 -6.66
CA GLU A 109 6.27 3.92 -6.95
C GLU A 109 5.48 2.90 -7.79
N LYS A 110 6.15 2.25 -8.76
CA LYS A 110 5.49 1.39 -9.76
C LYS A 110 5.50 -0.07 -9.41
N SER A 111 6.42 -0.51 -8.53
CA SER A 111 6.53 -1.92 -8.15
C SER A 111 5.87 -2.15 -6.81
N ARG A 112 5.19 -3.30 -6.66
CA ARG A 112 4.62 -3.71 -5.39
C ARG A 112 5.74 -3.98 -4.38
N ALA A 113 5.69 -3.34 -3.23
CA ALA A 113 6.58 -3.64 -2.12
C ALA A 113 6.17 -5.00 -1.53
N SER A 114 7.07 -5.96 -1.54
CA SER A 114 6.84 -7.31 -1.00
C SER A 114 8.15 -7.94 -0.53
N ALA A 115 8.05 -8.76 0.50
CA ALA A 115 9.14 -9.55 1.05
C ALA A 115 8.64 -10.97 1.33
N GLU A 116 9.41 -11.97 0.94
CA GLU A 116 9.09 -13.37 1.12
C GLU A 116 9.97 -13.96 2.23
N TYR A 117 9.33 -14.61 3.20
CA TYR A 117 9.93 -15.26 4.34
C TYR A 117 9.70 -16.76 4.24
N THR A 118 10.75 -17.55 4.22
CA THR A 118 10.68 -19.01 4.33
C THR A 118 10.66 -19.45 5.79
N ARG A 119 10.46 -20.73 6.05
CA ARG A 119 10.28 -21.31 7.39
C ARG A 119 11.32 -20.87 8.42
N SER A 120 12.56 -20.63 8.02
CA SER A 120 13.64 -20.17 8.90
C SER A 120 13.56 -18.72 9.33
N ALA A 121 12.67 -17.92 8.70
CA ALA A 121 12.56 -16.48 8.94
C ALA A 121 11.22 -16.04 9.52
N PHE A 122 10.44 -16.97 10.05
CA PHE A 122 9.26 -16.67 10.84
C PHE A 122 8.98 -17.78 11.85
N THR A 123 8.30 -17.42 12.92
CA THR A 123 7.78 -18.35 13.91
C THR A 123 6.27 -18.42 13.79
N TRP A 124 5.74 -19.65 13.77
CA TRP A 124 4.31 -19.94 13.82
C TRP A 124 4.01 -20.77 15.06
N ARG A 125 3.35 -20.17 16.04
CA ARG A 125 2.94 -20.83 17.29
C ARG A 125 1.55 -20.34 17.68
N ASP A 126 0.68 -21.26 18.09
CA ASP A 126 -0.67 -20.96 18.61
C ASP A 126 -1.49 -19.99 17.76
N GLY A 127 -1.44 -20.16 16.43
CA GLY A 127 -2.13 -19.28 15.50
C GLY A 127 -1.50 -17.88 15.33
N ARG A 128 -0.34 -17.63 15.94
CA ARG A 128 0.38 -16.35 15.88
C ARG A 128 1.59 -16.46 14.97
N LEU A 129 1.76 -15.46 14.13
CA LEU A 129 2.87 -15.35 13.17
C LEU A 129 3.80 -14.21 13.59
N THR A 130 5.06 -14.52 13.85
CA THR A 130 6.10 -13.53 14.14
C THR A 130 7.18 -13.63 13.06
N LEU A 131 7.50 -12.52 12.40
CA LEU A 131 8.58 -12.46 11.41
C LEU A 131 9.94 -12.27 12.08
N ALA A 132 10.99 -12.75 11.44
CA ALA A 132 12.36 -12.52 11.89
C ALA A 132 12.65 -11.01 12.00
N LYS A 133 13.39 -10.61 13.03
CA LYS A 133 13.67 -9.22 13.43
C LYS A 133 12.49 -8.47 14.06
N MET A 134 11.32 -9.08 14.20
CA MET A 134 10.19 -8.51 14.93
C MET A 134 10.07 -9.12 16.32
N ARG A 135 9.73 -8.30 17.31
CA ARG A 135 9.53 -8.72 18.71
C ARG A 135 8.14 -9.27 18.95
N GLN A 136 7.15 -8.73 18.28
CA GLN A 136 5.74 -9.06 18.46
C GLN A 136 5.16 -9.78 17.26
N PRO A 137 4.18 -10.68 17.45
CA PRO A 137 3.46 -11.29 16.35
C PRO A 137 2.67 -10.25 15.55
N LEU A 138 2.39 -10.57 14.29
CA LEU A 138 1.53 -9.75 13.43
C LEU A 138 0.08 -9.85 13.90
N ASP A 139 -0.61 -8.72 13.99
CA ASP A 139 -2.06 -8.67 14.22
C ASP A 139 -2.81 -9.00 12.92
N ILE A 140 -3.10 -10.28 12.73
CA ILE A 140 -3.71 -10.81 11.51
C ILE A 140 -5.22 -10.88 11.64
N VAL A 141 -5.92 -10.25 10.71
CA VAL A 141 -7.39 -10.37 10.57
C VAL A 141 -7.73 -11.71 9.89
N TRP A 142 -8.11 -12.67 10.70
CA TRP A 142 -8.50 -14.02 10.24
C TRP A 142 -9.89 -14.00 9.61
N SER A 143 -9.99 -13.62 8.35
CA SER A 143 -11.26 -13.60 7.59
C SER A 143 -11.83 -15.01 7.35
N ARG A 144 -11.04 -16.04 7.51
CA ARG A 144 -11.39 -17.46 7.45
C ARG A 144 -10.38 -18.27 8.25
N PRO A 145 -10.77 -19.39 8.89
CA PRO A 145 -9.84 -20.23 9.63
C PRO A 145 -8.85 -20.91 8.67
N LEU A 146 -7.64 -21.14 9.16
CA LEU A 146 -6.73 -22.08 8.51
C LEU A 146 -7.21 -23.52 8.78
N PRO A 147 -6.96 -24.47 7.86
CA PRO A 147 -7.24 -25.87 8.12
C PRO A 147 -6.53 -26.33 9.40
N GLN A 148 -7.17 -27.23 10.14
CA GLN A 148 -6.59 -27.79 11.35
C GLN A 148 -5.24 -28.44 11.03
N GLY A 149 -4.21 -28.18 11.85
CA GLY A 149 -2.86 -28.69 11.63
C GLY A 149 -2.07 -28.00 10.51
N ALA A 150 -2.63 -26.97 9.85
CA ALA A 150 -1.92 -26.25 8.80
C ALA A 150 -0.69 -25.53 9.33
N GLN A 151 0.45 -25.78 8.68
CA GLN A 151 1.70 -25.08 8.97
C GLN A 151 2.14 -24.26 7.76
N PRO A 152 2.32 -22.94 7.89
CA PRO A 152 2.84 -22.12 6.82
C PRO A 152 4.27 -22.56 6.43
N SER A 153 4.52 -22.81 5.16
CA SER A 153 5.87 -23.07 4.63
C SER A 153 6.55 -21.79 4.17
N THR A 154 5.78 -20.82 3.75
CA THR A 154 6.25 -19.55 3.22
C THR A 154 5.23 -18.45 3.56
N VAL A 155 5.74 -17.30 3.95
CA VAL A 155 4.94 -16.10 4.23
C VAL A 155 5.40 -14.98 3.31
N THR A 156 4.52 -14.45 2.49
CA THR A 156 4.80 -13.27 1.69
C THR A 156 4.06 -12.07 2.26
N VAL A 157 4.80 -11.13 2.81
CA VAL A 157 4.25 -9.84 3.24
C VAL A 157 4.33 -8.86 2.09
N SER A 158 3.23 -8.15 1.83
CA SER A 158 3.20 -7.12 0.80
C SER A 158 2.42 -5.92 1.26
N LYS A 159 2.96 -4.74 0.95
CA LYS A 159 2.24 -3.49 1.16
C LYS A 159 1.23 -3.33 0.03
N ASP A 160 -0.05 -3.28 0.37
CA ASP A 160 -1.05 -2.82 -0.59
C ASP A 160 -0.83 -1.32 -0.80
N ALA A 161 -0.85 -0.87 -2.05
CA ALA A 161 -0.81 0.55 -2.33
C ALA A 161 -2.00 1.21 -1.62
N ALA A 162 -1.76 2.33 -0.95
CA ALA A 162 -2.84 3.16 -0.43
C ALA A 162 -3.76 3.52 -1.62
N GLY A 163 -4.98 3.00 -1.59
CA GLY A 163 -5.92 3.03 -2.71
C GLY A 163 -6.14 1.66 -3.33
N PRO A 164 -7.31 1.39 -3.88
CA PRO A 164 -7.64 0.08 -4.44
C PRO A 164 -6.69 -0.24 -5.61
N GLU A 165 -6.07 -1.44 -5.59
CA GLU A 165 -5.17 -1.95 -6.65
C GLU A 165 -5.79 -1.81 -8.06
N HIS A 166 -7.10 -1.75 -8.10
CA HIS A 166 -7.89 -1.59 -9.31
C HIS A 166 -7.76 -0.22 -9.95
N GLU A 167 -7.46 0.83 -9.18
CA GLU A 167 -7.44 2.21 -9.67
C GLU A 167 -6.38 2.44 -10.74
N ARG A 168 -5.15 1.96 -10.51
CA ARG A 168 -4.07 2.10 -11.52
C ARG A 168 -4.36 1.32 -12.80
N ALA A 169 -4.92 0.12 -12.67
CA ALA A 169 -5.30 -0.72 -13.81
C ALA A 169 -6.47 -0.08 -14.59
N ASP A 170 -7.44 0.47 -13.86
CA ASP A 170 -8.60 1.12 -14.45
C ASP A 170 -8.22 2.46 -15.11
N ARG A 171 -7.30 3.24 -14.53
CA ARG A 171 -6.72 4.45 -15.17
C ARG A 171 -6.06 4.13 -16.52
N ARG A 172 -5.27 3.06 -16.58
CA ARG A 172 -4.65 2.63 -17.85
C ARG A 172 -5.69 2.22 -18.89
N LYS A 173 -6.74 1.51 -18.48
CA LYS A 173 -7.85 1.12 -19.34
C LYS A 173 -8.65 2.33 -19.81
N LEU A 174 -8.91 3.29 -18.90
CA LEU A 174 -9.60 4.55 -19.21
C LEU A 174 -8.82 5.36 -20.24
N ALA A 175 -7.53 5.61 -19.99
CA ALA A 175 -6.68 6.36 -20.91
C ALA A 175 -6.58 5.69 -22.29
N ARG A 176 -6.56 4.35 -22.35
CA ARG A 176 -6.59 3.62 -23.62
C ARG A 176 -7.92 3.80 -24.34
N ALA A 177 -9.05 3.68 -23.63
CA ALA A 177 -10.38 3.83 -24.21
C ALA A 177 -10.62 5.28 -24.69
N GLN A 178 -10.11 6.29 -23.96
CA GLN A 178 -10.16 7.69 -24.37
C GLN A 178 -9.37 7.95 -25.65
N ARG A 179 -8.14 7.43 -25.75
CA ARG A 179 -7.33 7.54 -26.96
C ARG A 179 -7.96 6.83 -28.15
N ASP A 180 -8.53 5.64 -27.93
CA ASP A 180 -9.28 4.92 -28.96
C ASP A 180 -10.46 5.76 -29.50
N LEU A 181 -11.23 6.38 -28.60
CA LEU A 181 -12.36 7.24 -28.97
C LEU A 181 -11.89 8.50 -29.72
N ALA A 182 -10.78 9.12 -29.28
CA ALA A 182 -10.24 10.34 -29.92
C ALA A 182 -9.82 10.11 -31.37
N ARG A 183 -9.33 8.90 -31.68
CA ARG A 183 -8.87 8.53 -33.03
C ARG A 183 -10.01 8.16 -34.00
N LYS A 184 -11.26 8.07 -33.52
CA LYS A 184 -12.40 7.70 -34.37
C LYS A 184 -13.09 8.92 -34.95
N GLU A 185 -13.45 8.85 -36.22
CA GLU A 185 -14.17 9.89 -36.93
C GLU A 185 -15.52 10.22 -36.27
N LYS A 186 -15.83 11.51 -36.18
CA LYS A 186 -17.10 11.98 -35.61
C LYS A 186 -18.28 11.49 -36.48
N GLY A 187 -19.30 10.94 -35.84
CA GLY A 187 -20.48 10.37 -36.54
C GLY A 187 -20.36 8.90 -36.92
N SER A 188 -19.17 8.31 -36.99
CA SER A 188 -19.01 6.93 -37.42
C SER A 188 -19.57 5.90 -36.42
N ALA A 189 -20.03 4.76 -36.91
CA ALA A 189 -20.47 3.61 -36.09
C ALA A 189 -19.36 3.12 -35.18
N ASN A 190 -18.09 3.16 -35.62
CA ASN A 190 -16.94 2.79 -34.81
C ASN A 190 -16.72 3.74 -33.65
N ARG A 191 -17.01 5.05 -33.80
CA ARG A 191 -16.97 6.00 -32.70
C ARG A 191 -18.07 5.73 -31.67
N GLN A 192 -19.27 5.33 -32.10
CA GLN A 192 -20.34 4.94 -31.20
C GLN A 192 -19.98 3.70 -30.37
N LYS A 193 -19.39 2.66 -30.99
CA LYS A 193 -18.87 1.49 -30.30
C LYS A 193 -17.77 1.88 -29.28
N ALA A 194 -16.87 2.81 -29.65
CA ALA A 194 -15.82 3.30 -28.75
C ALA A 194 -16.41 4.12 -27.57
N LYS A 195 -17.46 4.93 -27.79
CA LYS A 195 -18.19 5.64 -26.71
C LYS A 195 -18.78 4.65 -25.72
N LEU A 196 -19.44 3.58 -26.20
CA LEU A 196 -20.02 2.55 -25.33
C LEU A 196 -18.95 1.84 -24.53
N LYS A 197 -17.80 1.51 -25.13
CA LYS A 197 -16.66 0.92 -24.45
C LYS A 197 -16.11 1.83 -23.35
N LEU A 198 -15.97 3.13 -23.64
CA LEU A 198 -15.56 4.14 -22.67
C LEU A 198 -16.55 4.26 -21.51
N ALA A 199 -17.85 4.31 -21.80
CA ALA A 199 -18.91 4.36 -20.78
C ALA A 199 -18.87 3.13 -19.85
N ARG A 200 -18.65 1.93 -20.38
CA ARG A 200 -18.49 0.70 -19.59
C ARG A 200 -17.26 0.74 -18.66
N VAL A 201 -16.17 1.38 -19.11
CA VAL A 201 -14.97 1.57 -18.25
C VAL A 201 -15.28 2.53 -17.11
N HIS A 202 -15.96 3.65 -17.39
CA HIS A 202 -16.39 4.60 -16.34
C HIS A 202 -17.34 3.96 -15.34
N ALA A 203 -18.37 3.22 -15.81
CA ALA A 203 -19.29 2.51 -14.92
C ALA A 203 -18.55 1.57 -13.99
N ARG A 204 -17.63 0.75 -14.50
CA ARG A 204 -16.81 -0.16 -13.68
C ARG A 204 -15.97 0.56 -12.62
N ILE A 205 -15.39 1.71 -12.95
CA ILE A 205 -14.63 2.51 -11.99
C ILE A 205 -15.55 3.02 -10.88
N THR A 206 -16.72 3.52 -11.25
CA THR A 206 -17.74 4.01 -10.31
C THR A 206 -18.24 2.91 -9.39
N ASP A 207 -18.56 1.73 -9.93
CA ASP A 207 -19.06 0.59 -9.16
C ASP A 207 -18.02 0.09 -8.15
N ARG A 208 -16.75 -0.02 -8.56
CA ARG A 208 -15.65 -0.43 -7.68
C ARG A 208 -15.40 0.56 -6.55
N ARG A 209 -15.47 1.87 -6.86
CA ARG A 209 -15.35 2.92 -5.87
C ARG A 209 -16.49 2.85 -4.87
N ARG A 210 -17.70 2.68 -5.38
CA ARG A 210 -18.91 2.54 -4.56
C ARG A 210 -18.84 1.31 -3.64
N ASP A 211 -18.44 0.16 -4.17
CA ASP A 211 -18.25 -1.06 -3.38
C ASP A 211 -17.19 -0.86 -2.27
N PHE A 212 -16.07 -0.23 -2.59
CA PHE A 212 -15.05 0.11 -1.59
C PHE A 212 -15.60 1.00 -0.48
N LEU A 213 -16.30 2.09 -0.84
CA LEU A 213 -16.89 3.01 0.13
C LEU A 213 -17.97 2.34 0.98
N HIS A 214 -18.80 1.47 0.39
CA HIS A 214 -19.78 0.69 1.14
C HIS A 214 -19.12 -0.20 2.19
N LYS A 215 -18.06 -0.91 1.83
CA LYS A 215 -17.32 -1.78 2.75
C LYS A 215 -16.62 -0.99 3.84
N LEU A 216 -15.96 0.12 3.48
CA LEU A 216 -15.27 0.99 4.42
C LEU A 216 -16.24 1.61 5.45
N THR A 217 -17.31 2.25 4.97
CA THR A 217 -18.27 2.94 5.85
C THR A 217 -19.05 1.96 6.71
N THR A 218 -19.38 0.75 6.21
CA THR A 218 -20.00 -0.29 7.03
C THR A 218 -19.08 -0.75 8.14
N ARG A 219 -17.79 -0.92 7.86
CA ARG A 219 -16.81 -1.28 8.87
C ARG A 219 -16.69 -0.20 9.93
N LEU A 220 -16.51 1.06 9.54
CA LEU A 220 -16.39 2.18 10.46
C LEU A 220 -17.58 2.27 11.42
N VAL A 221 -18.80 2.16 10.90
CA VAL A 221 -20.03 2.25 11.72
C VAL A 221 -20.23 1.00 12.61
N ARG A 222 -19.77 -0.18 12.20
CA ARG A 222 -19.86 -1.39 13.03
C ARG A 222 -18.85 -1.42 14.17
N GLU A 223 -17.63 -0.96 13.91
CA GLU A 223 -16.51 -1.02 14.85
C GLU A 223 -16.51 0.14 15.85
N ASN A 224 -17.26 1.23 15.61
CA ASN A 224 -17.25 2.42 16.44
C ASN A 224 -18.66 2.84 16.85
N GLN A 225 -18.81 3.35 18.09
CA GLN A 225 -20.05 3.92 18.60
C GLN A 225 -20.28 5.34 18.04
N THR A 226 -19.20 6.12 17.98
CA THR A 226 -19.18 7.48 17.46
C THR A 226 -18.13 7.58 16.35
N VAL A 227 -18.46 8.24 15.26
CA VAL A 227 -17.55 8.56 14.16
C VAL A 227 -17.51 10.08 14.02
N VAL A 228 -16.32 10.66 14.15
CA VAL A 228 -16.14 12.12 14.02
C VAL A 228 -15.44 12.43 12.71
N ILE A 229 -15.96 13.38 11.94
CA ILE A 229 -15.41 13.82 10.66
C ILE A 229 -15.38 15.34 10.54
N GLU A 230 -14.51 15.86 9.70
CA GLU A 230 -14.49 17.28 9.33
C GLU A 230 -15.55 17.63 8.26
N ASP A 231 -16.09 18.85 8.34
CA ASP A 231 -16.94 19.41 7.27
C ASP A 231 -16.08 19.92 6.10
N LEU A 232 -15.63 19.00 5.26
CA LEU A 232 -14.78 19.36 4.12
C LEU A 232 -15.57 19.98 2.99
N THR A 233 -15.22 21.21 2.60
CA THR A 233 -15.78 21.88 1.43
C THR A 233 -15.19 21.28 0.14
N VAL A 234 -15.62 20.09 -0.23
CA VAL A 234 -15.14 19.33 -1.40
C VAL A 234 -15.18 20.18 -2.68
N ARG A 235 -16.20 21.03 -2.85
CA ARG A 235 -16.34 21.94 -4.01
C ARG A 235 -15.14 22.88 -4.14
N ASN A 236 -14.61 23.41 -3.05
CA ASN A 236 -13.46 24.29 -3.06
C ASN A 236 -12.15 23.54 -3.27
N LEU A 237 -12.02 22.35 -2.67
CA LEU A 237 -10.84 21.49 -2.85
C LEU A 237 -10.66 21.05 -4.31
N VAL A 238 -11.75 20.85 -5.07
CA VAL A 238 -11.69 20.48 -6.49
C VAL A 238 -11.22 21.63 -7.38
N LYS A 239 -11.32 22.90 -6.94
CA LYS A 239 -10.78 24.04 -7.68
C LYS A 239 -9.26 24.04 -7.76
N ASN A 240 -8.58 23.37 -6.84
CA ASN A 240 -7.13 23.19 -6.89
C ASN A 240 -6.78 22.11 -7.92
N HIS A 241 -6.25 22.50 -9.08
CA HIS A 241 -5.92 21.60 -10.19
C HIS A 241 -4.98 20.46 -9.81
N GLY A 242 -4.03 20.69 -8.88
CA GLY A 242 -3.10 19.67 -8.40
C GLY A 242 -3.77 18.58 -7.55
N LEU A 243 -4.80 18.95 -6.81
CA LEU A 243 -5.49 18.06 -5.86
C LEU A 243 -6.85 17.56 -6.38
N ALA A 244 -7.46 18.26 -7.35
CA ALA A 244 -8.82 17.99 -7.84
C ALA A 244 -9.06 16.51 -8.16
N ARG A 245 -8.11 15.86 -8.83
CA ARG A 245 -8.21 14.45 -9.16
C ARG A 245 -8.22 13.56 -7.91
N ALA A 246 -7.30 13.77 -6.97
CA ALA A 246 -7.22 12.98 -5.74
C ALA A 246 -8.49 13.15 -4.89
N VAL A 247 -9.00 14.37 -4.80
CA VAL A 247 -10.25 14.71 -4.12
C VAL A 247 -11.46 14.03 -4.75
N CYS A 248 -11.58 14.07 -6.08
CA CYS A 248 -12.64 13.37 -6.81
C CYS A 248 -12.53 11.85 -6.68
N ASP A 249 -11.30 11.31 -6.73
CA ASP A 249 -11.04 9.88 -6.60
C ASP A 249 -11.33 9.37 -5.17
N ALA A 250 -11.09 10.18 -4.13
CA ALA A 250 -11.43 9.86 -2.74
C ALA A 250 -12.95 9.85 -2.47
N SER A 251 -13.74 10.56 -3.31
CA SER A 251 -15.21 10.60 -3.22
C SER A 251 -15.75 10.95 -1.83
N TRP A 252 -15.13 11.91 -1.15
CA TRP A 252 -15.45 12.28 0.24
C TRP A 252 -16.91 12.64 0.46
N ARG A 253 -17.56 13.34 -0.50
CA ARG A 253 -18.99 13.63 -0.40
C ARG A 253 -19.84 12.35 -0.33
N GLN A 254 -19.51 11.37 -1.18
CA GLN A 254 -20.21 10.09 -1.18
C GLN A 254 -19.95 9.29 0.10
N MET A 255 -18.70 9.33 0.60
CA MET A 255 -18.33 8.71 1.87
C MET A 255 -19.15 9.32 3.03
N ARG A 256 -19.23 10.66 3.13
CA ARG A 256 -20.03 11.36 4.14
C ARG A 256 -21.50 10.92 4.08
N SER A 257 -22.11 10.98 2.91
CA SER A 257 -23.50 10.57 2.72
C SER A 257 -23.75 9.11 3.13
N MET A 258 -22.76 8.21 2.85
CA MET A 258 -22.86 6.82 3.29
C MET A 258 -22.70 6.65 4.80
N LEU A 259 -21.89 7.46 5.46
CA LEU A 259 -21.75 7.45 6.92
C LEU A 259 -23.03 7.96 7.58
N GLU A 260 -23.64 9.04 7.08
CA GLU A 260 -24.87 9.64 7.60
C GLU A 260 -25.99 8.60 7.68
N TYR A 261 -26.37 7.99 6.58
CA TYR A 261 -27.49 7.02 6.61
C TYR A 261 -27.15 5.72 7.34
N LYS A 262 -25.88 5.26 7.27
CA LYS A 262 -25.50 4.02 7.97
C LYS A 262 -25.38 4.23 9.48
N ALA A 263 -24.88 5.37 9.93
CA ALA A 263 -24.86 5.68 11.35
C ALA A 263 -26.31 5.64 11.91
N ALA A 264 -27.26 6.24 11.21
CA ALA A 264 -28.68 6.17 11.57
C ALA A 264 -29.19 4.72 11.58
N TRP A 265 -28.90 3.90 10.56
CA TRP A 265 -29.34 2.49 10.49
C TRP A 265 -28.76 1.61 11.60
N TYR A 266 -27.53 1.86 12.02
CA TYR A 266 -26.83 1.07 13.05
C TYR A 266 -26.98 1.66 14.46
N GLY A 267 -27.75 2.75 14.63
CA GLY A 267 -27.87 3.45 15.93
C GLY A 267 -26.52 3.96 16.43
N ARG A 268 -25.70 4.49 15.50
CA ARG A 268 -24.39 5.06 15.79
C ARG A 268 -24.43 6.58 15.63
N GLU A 269 -23.56 7.24 16.31
CA GLU A 269 -23.43 8.68 16.23
C GLU A 269 -22.43 9.10 15.15
N LEU A 270 -22.81 10.08 14.33
CA LEU A 270 -21.92 10.73 13.39
C LEU A 270 -21.85 12.21 13.71
N ILE A 271 -20.67 12.69 14.08
CA ILE A 271 -20.42 14.08 14.44
C ILE A 271 -19.59 14.73 13.35
N VAL A 272 -19.96 15.94 12.99
CA VAL A 272 -19.26 16.71 11.95
C VAL A 272 -18.75 17.99 12.61
N ILE A 273 -17.44 18.07 12.81
CA ILE A 273 -16.81 19.25 13.39
C ILE A 273 -16.68 20.38 12.37
N ASP A 274 -16.56 21.60 12.89
CA ASP A 274 -16.42 22.80 12.06
C ASP A 274 -15.21 22.73 11.13
N ARG A 275 -15.39 23.20 9.90
CA ARG A 275 -14.37 23.24 8.85
C ARG A 275 -13.17 24.13 9.15
N TRP A 276 -13.34 25.11 10.03
CA TRP A 276 -12.30 26.06 10.41
C TRP A 276 -11.47 25.58 11.59
N PHE A 277 -11.87 24.47 12.20
CA PHE A 277 -11.08 23.87 13.28
C PHE A 277 -9.67 23.50 12.78
N PRO A 278 -8.60 24.06 13.40
CA PRO A 278 -7.23 23.89 12.89
C PRO A 278 -6.61 22.54 13.23
N SER A 279 -7.33 21.45 12.98
CA SER A 279 -6.99 20.08 13.39
C SER A 279 -5.55 19.68 13.09
N SER A 280 -5.05 20.00 11.91
CA SER A 280 -3.70 19.62 11.47
C SER A 280 -2.57 20.52 11.98
N LYS A 281 -2.91 21.70 12.56
CA LYS A 281 -1.95 22.68 13.09
C LYS A 281 -1.91 22.74 14.60
N LEU A 282 -2.93 22.25 15.26
CA LEU A 282 -3.01 22.18 16.71
C LEU A 282 -2.15 21.00 17.20
N CYS A 283 -1.32 21.24 18.21
CA CYS A 283 -0.54 20.16 18.83
C CYS A 283 -1.45 19.32 19.72
N SER A 284 -1.62 18.04 19.44
CA SER A 284 -2.46 17.13 20.25
C SER A 284 -1.89 16.85 21.66
N ALA A 285 -0.62 17.18 21.91
CA ALA A 285 0.00 16.98 23.22
C ALA A 285 -0.12 18.19 24.15
N CYS A 286 -0.01 19.43 23.63
CA CYS A 286 0.00 20.64 24.47
C CYS A 286 -1.01 21.74 24.07
N GLY A 287 -1.78 21.52 22.99
CA GLY A 287 -2.76 22.50 22.53
C GLY A 287 -2.19 23.72 21.81
N ALA A 288 -0.86 23.84 21.63
CA ALA A 288 -0.27 24.97 20.94
C ALA A 288 -0.59 24.96 19.44
N LEU A 289 -1.01 26.11 18.93
CA LEU A 289 -1.28 26.29 17.50
C LEU A 289 0.00 26.61 16.74
N GLN A 290 0.30 25.86 15.69
CA GLN A 290 1.42 26.10 14.80
C GLN A 290 1.06 27.16 13.73
N GLY A 291 2.06 27.89 13.26
CA GLY A 291 1.92 28.87 12.20
C GLY A 291 1.58 28.24 10.83
N GLU A 292 2.06 28.85 9.75
CA GLU A 292 1.86 28.29 8.41
C GLU A 292 2.58 26.96 8.24
N MET A 293 1.82 25.95 7.81
CA MET A 293 2.34 24.62 7.57
C MET A 293 2.00 24.18 6.12
N PRO A 294 2.99 24.17 5.22
CA PRO A 294 2.78 23.73 3.84
C PRO A 294 2.21 22.31 3.75
N LEU A 295 1.40 22.03 2.74
CA LEU A 295 0.77 20.71 2.56
C LEU A 295 1.78 19.56 2.36
N ALA A 296 3.00 19.86 1.96
CA ALA A 296 4.07 18.89 1.79
C ALA A 296 4.65 18.38 3.12
N VAL A 297 4.50 19.13 4.21
CA VAL A 297 4.96 18.75 5.55
C VAL A 297 4.05 17.66 6.09
N ARG A 298 4.59 16.47 6.28
CA ARG A 298 3.88 15.30 6.80
C ARG A 298 4.22 14.99 8.25
N VAL A 299 5.42 15.32 8.66
CA VAL A 299 5.91 15.16 10.03
C VAL A 299 6.43 16.49 10.51
N TRP A 300 6.07 16.90 11.73
CA TRP A 300 6.50 18.15 12.32
C TRP A 300 6.72 18.01 13.83
N GLN A 301 7.56 18.87 14.40
CA GLN A 301 7.85 18.90 15.84
C GLN A 301 7.29 20.16 16.45
N CYS A 302 6.58 19.99 17.57
CA CYS A 302 6.08 21.10 18.37
C CYS A 302 7.17 21.68 19.28
N ALA A 303 7.04 22.93 19.68
CA ALA A 303 7.92 23.55 20.69
C ALA A 303 7.91 22.81 22.03
N CYS A 304 6.85 22.06 22.35
CA CYS A 304 6.81 21.20 23.54
C CYS A 304 7.65 19.93 23.43
N GLY A 305 8.34 19.69 22.30
CA GLY A 305 9.16 18.53 22.03
C GLY A 305 8.42 17.37 21.35
N ALA A 306 7.09 17.37 21.28
CA ALA A 306 6.30 16.30 20.68
C ALA A 306 6.50 16.26 19.14
N LEU A 307 6.74 15.05 18.61
CA LEU A 307 6.84 14.79 17.18
C LEU A 307 5.51 14.21 16.68
N HIS A 308 4.96 14.82 15.63
CA HIS A 308 3.65 14.47 15.10
C HIS A 308 3.71 14.03 13.64
N ASP A 309 3.05 12.92 13.31
CA ASP A 309 2.52 12.72 11.97
C ASP A 309 1.29 13.61 11.81
N ARG A 310 1.26 14.42 10.76
CA ARG A 310 0.23 15.46 10.55
C ARG A 310 -1.19 14.90 10.51
N ASP A 311 -1.38 13.77 9.81
CA ASP A 311 -2.71 13.19 9.60
C ASP A 311 -3.20 12.50 10.88
N VAL A 312 -2.29 11.84 11.63
CA VAL A 312 -2.61 11.23 12.93
C VAL A 312 -2.91 12.30 13.99
N ASN A 313 -2.10 13.36 14.05
CA ASN A 313 -2.33 14.48 14.94
C ASN A 313 -3.69 15.15 14.69
N ALA A 314 -4.04 15.36 13.41
CA ALA A 314 -5.34 15.90 13.04
C ALA A 314 -6.49 14.99 13.51
N ALA A 315 -6.37 13.68 13.35
CA ALA A 315 -7.38 12.73 13.80
C ALA A 315 -7.59 12.74 15.32
N ILE A 316 -6.51 12.87 16.10
CA ILE A 316 -6.58 13.01 17.57
C ILE A 316 -7.31 14.30 17.95
N ASN A 317 -6.95 15.43 17.31
CA ASN A 317 -7.57 16.72 17.59
C ASN A 317 -9.05 16.76 17.21
N ILE A 318 -9.43 16.14 16.08
CA ILE A 318 -10.82 16.02 15.63
C ILE A 318 -11.65 15.25 16.68
N LEU A 319 -11.10 14.17 17.21
CA LEU A 319 -11.77 13.39 18.26
C LEU A 319 -11.84 14.16 19.58
N ALA A 320 -10.78 14.87 19.96
CA ALA A 320 -10.73 15.66 21.19
C ALA A 320 -11.67 16.86 21.16
N ALA A 321 -11.83 17.51 20.01
CA ALA A 321 -12.77 18.64 19.85
C ALA A 321 -14.21 18.24 20.17
N GLU A 322 -14.63 17.05 19.76
CA GLU A 322 -15.98 16.54 20.09
C GLU A 322 -16.13 16.23 21.57
N LEU A 323 -15.10 15.64 22.20
CA LEU A 323 -15.13 15.29 23.61
C LEU A 323 -15.14 16.53 24.53
N ALA A 324 -14.65 17.68 24.07
CA ALA A 324 -14.66 18.94 24.81
C ALA A 324 -16.01 19.68 24.74
N GLU A 325 -16.85 19.38 23.75
CA GLU A 325 -18.20 19.97 23.60
C GLU A 325 -19.30 19.19 24.35
N ARG A 326 -18.97 18.03 24.91
CA ARG A 326 -19.86 17.23 25.81
C ARG A 326 -19.66 17.57 27.27
#